data_6ae6b516ca2f7ac89fa1abffd5ed393c
#
_entry.id   6ae6b516ca2f7ac89fa1abffd5ed393c
#
_cell.length_a   1.000
_cell.length_b   1.000
_cell.length_c   1.000
_cell.angle_alpha   90.00
_cell.angle_beta   90.00
_cell.angle_gamma   90.00
#
_symmetry.space_group_name_H-M   'P 1'
#
loop_
_entity.id
_entity.type
_entity.pdbx_description
1 polymer ?
#
loop_
_entity_poly.entity_id
_entity_poly.type
_entity_poly.pdbx_seq_one_letter_code
_entity_poly.pdbx_strand_id
1 'polypeptide(L)'
;GDISAQLNDQKELERICLRIKNDRNPSVIVWIGTCTTEIVKMDLEGIAPKVEKQIGIPIVVARANGLDYAFTQGEDTVLAAMVHRCPEYKDCTKDWKEKNKNPQEFEVQTFSSNENAFDQNRLTRSSLVLFGSLPSSVASELSLDLKRQSISVSGWLPSQKYSELPGLGENVYVCGVNPFLSRTATTLMRRKRCQLIGAPFPIGPDG
;
A
#
# COMPACT_ATOMS: atom_id res chain seq x y z
N GLY A 1 31.17 -5.28 -13.30
CA GLY A 1 30.84 -3.89 -13.13
C GLY A 1 31.84 -3.23 -12.22
N ASP A 2 32.36 -2.10 -12.59
CA ASP A 2 33.41 -1.41 -11.86
C ASP A 2 32.85 -0.89 -10.52
N ILE A 3 33.35 -1.37 -9.41
CA ILE A 3 32.96 -0.96 -8.05
C ILE A 3 33.11 0.56 -7.87
N SER A 4 34.10 1.16 -8.52
CA SER A 4 34.33 2.60 -8.48
C SER A 4 33.20 3.39 -9.14
N ALA A 5 32.62 2.89 -10.23
CA ALA A 5 31.49 3.53 -10.90
C ALA A 5 30.24 3.49 -10.01
N GLN A 6 29.94 2.34 -9.41
CA GLN A 6 28.79 2.20 -8.48
C GLN A 6 28.91 3.09 -7.25
N LEU A 7 30.11 3.28 -6.70
CA LEU A 7 30.36 4.19 -5.58
C LEU A 7 30.18 5.66 -5.97
N ASN A 8 30.56 6.04 -7.19
CA ASN A 8 30.33 7.39 -7.69
C ASN A 8 28.86 7.67 -7.91
N ASP A 9 28.10 6.72 -8.48
CA ASP A 9 26.65 6.83 -8.69
C ASP A 9 25.92 6.97 -7.36
N GLN A 10 26.31 6.18 -6.35
CA GLN A 10 25.72 6.29 -5.02
C GLN A 10 25.95 7.67 -4.38
N LYS A 11 27.18 8.19 -4.44
CA LYS A 11 27.52 9.50 -3.88
C LYS A 11 26.76 10.64 -4.58
N GLU A 12 26.60 10.55 -5.89
CA GLU A 12 25.87 11.55 -6.65
C GLU A 12 24.37 11.52 -6.33
N LEU A 13 23.76 10.33 -6.25
CA LEU A 13 22.37 10.18 -5.82
C LEU A 13 22.15 10.70 -4.39
N GLU A 14 23.07 10.41 -3.47
CA GLU A 14 23.04 10.94 -2.10
C GLU A 14 23.09 12.48 -2.09
N ARG A 15 24.00 13.08 -2.85
CA ARG A 15 24.13 14.52 -2.96
C ARG A 15 22.85 15.17 -3.49
N ILE A 16 22.24 14.59 -4.53
CA ILE A 16 20.98 15.07 -5.10
C ILE A 16 19.85 14.96 -4.08
N CYS A 17 19.73 13.82 -3.41
CA CYS A 17 18.70 13.60 -2.41
C CYS A 17 18.83 14.52 -1.18
N LEU A 18 20.06 14.78 -0.73
CA LEU A 18 20.31 15.75 0.34
C LEU A 18 19.90 17.17 -0.08
N ARG A 19 20.18 17.55 -1.31
CA ARG A 19 19.72 18.85 -1.85
C ARG A 19 18.20 18.92 -1.87
N ILE A 20 17.52 17.90 -2.39
CA ILE A 20 16.05 17.83 -2.41
C ILE A 20 15.49 17.91 -0.97
N LYS A 21 16.10 17.20 -0.02
CA LYS A 21 15.72 17.25 1.40
C LYS A 21 15.78 18.67 1.93
N ASN A 22 16.88 19.37 1.69
CA ASN A 22 17.11 20.73 2.20
C ASN A 22 16.18 21.75 1.55
N ASP A 23 15.95 21.63 0.24
CA ASP A 23 15.18 22.58 -0.53
C ASP A 23 13.65 22.37 -0.39
N ARG A 24 13.18 21.13 -0.22
CA ARG A 24 11.76 20.77 -0.31
C ARG A 24 11.21 20.08 0.92
N ASN A 25 12.07 19.53 1.78
CA ASN A 25 11.69 18.74 2.96
C ASN A 25 10.57 17.69 2.70
N PRO A 26 10.73 16.80 1.70
CA PRO A 26 9.71 15.84 1.35
C PRO A 26 9.59 14.74 2.42
N SER A 27 8.40 14.14 2.54
CA SER A 27 8.17 12.99 3.42
C SER A 27 8.61 11.65 2.80
N VAL A 28 8.77 11.61 1.49
CA VAL A 28 9.23 10.46 0.71
C VAL A 28 9.88 10.93 -0.59
N ILE A 29 10.88 10.20 -1.07
CA ILE A 29 11.48 10.40 -2.40
C ILE A 29 11.20 9.15 -3.24
N VAL A 30 10.67 9.34 -4.44
CA VAL A 30 10.44 8.24 -5.38
C VAL A 30 11.51 8.31 -6.47
N TRP A 31 12.29 7.23 -6.60
CA TRP A 31 13.21 7.05 -7.72
C TRP A 31 12.50 6.30 -8.83
N ILE A 32 12.47 6.90 -10.01
CA ILE A 32 11.90 6.27 -11.20
C ILE A 32 13.05 5.79 -12.07
N GLY A 33 13.25 4.47 -12.11
CA GLY A 33 14.19 3.84 -13.02
C GLY A 33 13.63 3.84 -14.45
N THR A 34 14.39 4.40 -15.38
CA THR A 34 14.06 4.46 -16.82
C THR A 34 14.84 3.42 -17.61
N CYS A 35 14.57 3.31 -18.91
CA CYS A 35 15.34 2.44 -19.81
C CYS A 35 16.85 2.72 -19.76
N THR A 36 17.25 3.97 -19.55
CA THR A 36 18.68 4.33 -19.42
C THR A 36 19.30 3.65 -18.20
N THR A 37 18.62 3.66 -17.04
CA THR A 37 19.12 3.00 -15.83
C THR A 37 19.21 1.48 -15.97
N GLU A 38 18.31 0.89 -16.79
CA GLU A 38 18.37 -0.54 -17.13
C GLU A 38 19.56 -0.85 -18.05
N ILE A 39 19.83 -0.02 -19.05
CA ILE A 39 20.97 -0.20 -19.98
C ILE A 39 22.29 -0.15 -19.20
N VAL A 40 22.46 0.81 -18.30
CA VAL A 40 23.68 0.95 -17.48
C VAL A 40 23.67 -0.02 -16.28
N LYS A 41 22.63 -0.83 -16.10
CA LYS A 41 22.48 -1.80 -15.02
C LYS A 41 22.67 -1.20 -13.63
N MET A 42 22.14 -0.01 -13.40
CA MET A 42 22.21 0.65 -12.10
C MET A 42 21.38 -0.11 -11.07
N ASP A 43 22.01 -0.50 -9.96
CA ASP A 43 21.36 -1.20 -8.85
C ASP A 43 20.67 -0.21 -7.91
N LEU A 44 19.53 0.33 -8.37
CA LEU A 44 18.75 1.30 -7.59
C LEU A 44 18.24 0.70 -6.27
N GLU A 45 17.82 -0.57 -6.26
CA GLU A 45 17.31 -1.26 -5.08
C GLU A 45 18.41 -1.51 -4.04
N GLY A 46 19.62 -1.79 -4.46
CA GLY A 46 20.76 -1.95 -3.56
C GLY A 46 21.32 -0.65 -3.01
N ILE A 47 21.17 0.45 -3.77
CA ILE A 47 21.63 1.80 -3.38
C ILE A 47 20.61 2.50 -2.50
N ALA A 48 19.31 2.39 -2.79
CA ALA A 48 18.26 3.12 -2.11
C ALA A 48 18.26 2.97 -0.57
N PRO A 49 18.40 1.79 0.04
CA PRO A 49 18.44 1.65 1.48
C PRO A 49 19.63 2.36 2.14
N LYS A 50 20.76 2.43 1.45
CA LYS A 50 21.97 3.10 1.94
C LYS A 50 21.77 4.61 1.98
N VAL A 51 21.25 5.18 0.88
CA VAL A 51 20.96 6.61 0.77
C VAL A 51 19.82 7.00 1.73
N GLU A 52 18.77 6.19 1.83
CA GLU A 52 17.66 6.37 2.78
C GLU A 52 18.18 6.51 4.22
N LYS A 53 19.09 5.61 4.64
CA LYS A 53 19.70 5.65 5.96
C LYS A 53 20.49 6.94 6.22
N GLN A 54 21.19 7.45 5.21
CA GLN A 54 21.99 8.67 5.33
C GLN A 54 21.15 9.93 5.38
N ILE A 55 20.13 10.03 4.51
CA ILE A 55 19.30 11.23 4.44
C ILE A 55 18.14 11.22 5.45
N GLY A 56 17.76 10.06 5.99
CA GLY A 56 16.64 9.91 6.93
C GLY A 56 15.27 10.15 6.31
N ILE A 57 15.14 10.01 4.98
CA ILE A 57 13.87 10.11 4.24
C ILE A 57 13.65 8.80 3.49
N PRO A 58 12.45 8.19 3.57
CA PRO A 58 12.11 6.98 2.82
C PRO A 58 12.31 7.14 1.32
N ILE A 59 12.90 6.13 0.68
CA ILE A 59 13.10 6.08 -0.77
C ILE A 59 12.31 4.90 -1.34
N VAL A 60 11.42 5.16 -2.29
CA VAL A 60 10.67 4.15 -3.04
C VAL A 60 11.28 4.02 -4.41
N VAL A 61 11.65 2.82 -4.83
CA VAL A 61 12.17 2.56 -6.17
C VAL A 61 11.06 1.99 -7.04
N ALA A 62 10.74 2.67 -8.14
CA ALA A 62 9.80 2.23 -9.15
C ALA A 62 10.52 2.11 -10.49
N ARG A 63 10.55 0.89 -11.07
CA ARG A 63 11.17 0.66 -12.37
C ARG A 63 10.16 0.81 -13.49
N ALA A 64 10.24 1.92 -14.21
CA ALA A 64 9.49 2.17 -15.43
C ALA A 64 10.45 1.98 -16.62
N ASN A 65 10.43 0.80 -17.21
CA ASN A 65 11.42 0.40 -18.24
C ASN A 65 11.24 1.10 -19.60
N GLY A 66 10.32 2.05 -19.71
CA GLY A 66 10.06 2.81 -20.95
C GLY A 66 9.34 1.99 -22.05
N LEU A 67 9.07 0.72 -21.80
CA LEU A 67 8.27 -0.15 -22.66
C LEU A 67 6.80 -0.19 -22.24
N ASP A 68 6.50 0.41 -21.10
CA ASP A 68 5.15 0.59 -20.61
C ASP A 68 4.48 1.71 -21.41
N TYR A 69 3.59 1.33 -22.30
CA TYR A 69 2.97 2.27 -23.26
C TYR A 69 1.77 3.02 -22.70
N ALA A 70 1.32 2.68 -21.49
CA ALA A 70 0.13 3.26 -20.89
C ALA A 70 0.41 3.85 -19.51
N PHE A 71 -0.24 4.98 -19.23
CA PHE A 71 -0.20 5.62 -17.90
C PHE A 71 -0.57 4.66 -16.77
N THR A 72 -1.56 3.80 -16.99
CA THR A 72 -2.02 2.79 -16.04
C THR A 72 -0.95 1.76 -15.66
N GLN A 73 -0.04 1.42 -16.56
CA GLN A 73 1.09 0.53 -16.26
C GLN A 73 2.12 1.20 -15.35
N GLY A 74 2.38 2.50 -15.57
CA GLY A 74 3.22 3.30 -14.69
C GLY A 74 2.62 3.42 -13.29
N GLU A 75 1.31 3.68 -13.20
CA GLU A 75 0.57 3.71 -11.94
C GLU A 75 0.69 2.37 -11.19
N ASP A 76 0.41 1.25 -11.86
CA ASP A 76 0.50 -0.09 -11.29
C ASP A 76 1.91 -0.41 -10.77
N THR A 77 2.94 0.04 -11.50
CA THR A 77 4.34 -0.14 -11.09
C THR A 77 4.66 0.64 -9.81
N VAL A 78 4.24 1.91 -9.73
CA VAL A 78 4.49 2.76 -8.56
C VAL A 78 3.71 2.26 -7.35
N LEU A 79 2.42 1.93 -7.51
CA LEU A 79 1.60 1.39 -6.43
C LEU A 79 2.15 0.07 -5.90
N ALA A 80 2.58 -0.85 -6.77
CA ALA A 80 3.20 -2.10 -6.37
C ALA A 80 4.50 -1.86 -5.55
N ALA A 81 5.30 -0.87 -5.93
CA ALA A 81 6.49 -0.47 -5.16
C ALA A 81 6.10 0.12 -3.79
N MET A 82 5.03 0.92 -3.72
CA MET A 82 4.50 1.49 -2.46
C MET A 82 3.97 0.41 -1.51
N VAL A 83 3.39 -0.69 -2.00
CA VAL A 83 2.94 -1.82 -1.17
C VAL A 83 4.05 -2.32 -0.25
N HIS A 84 5.30 -2.37 -0.72
CA HIS A 84 6.44 -2.82 0.10
C HIS A 84 6.73 -1.89 1.28
N ARG A 85 6.30 -0.63 1.20
CA ARG A 85 6.51 0.41 2.23
C ARG A 85 5.35 0.49 3.22
N CYS A 86 4.23 -0.15 2.93
CA CYS A 86 3.09 -0.19 3.84
C CYS A 86 3.45 -0.97 5.11
N PRO A 87 3.08 -0.46 6.30
CA PRO A 87 3.31 -1.15 7.55
C PRO A 87 2.50 -2.45 7.63
N GLU A 88 2.88 -3.34 8.54
CA GLU A 88 2.08 -4.51 8.86
C GLU A 88 0.82 -4.10 9.63
N TYR A 89 -0.30 -4.70 9.28
CA TYR A 89 -1.56 -4.50 10.00
C TYR A 89 -1.44 -5.10 11.41
N LYS A 90 -1.59 -4.24 12.41
CA LYS A 90 -1.64 -4.66 13.81
C LYS A 90 -3.10 -4.85 14.21
N ASP A 91 -3.49 -6.10 14.42
CA ASP A 91 -4.80 -6.42 14.96
C ASP A 91 -4.79 -6.15 16.47
N CYS A 92 -5.29 -4.98 16.86
CA CYS A 92 -5.36 -4.56 18.27
C CYS A 92 -6.17 -5.53 19.15
N THR A 93 -6.96 -6.42 18.55
CA THR A 93 -7.76 -7.41 19.30
C THR A 93 -6.92 -8.58 19.80
N LYS A 94 -5.77 -8.88 19.17
CA LYS A 94 -4.85 -9.92 19.62
C LYS A 94 -4.08 -9.48 20.87
N ASP A 95 -3.62 -8.24 20.92
CA ASP A 95 -2.91 -7.69 22.07
C ASP A 95 -3.78 -7.64 23.34
N TRP A 96 -5.09 -7.44 23.16
CA TRP A 96 -6.02 -7.41 24.30
C TRP A 96 -6.27 -8.81 24.88
N LYS A 97 -6.34 -9.84 24.03
CA LYS A 97 -6.51 -11.25 24.45
C LYS A 97 -5.26 -11.82 25.12
N GLU A 98 -4.06 -11.39 24.72
CA GLU A 98 -2.81 -11.82 25.36
C GLU A 98 -2.59 -11.16 26.73
N LYS A 99 -3.02 -9.90 26.91
CA LYS A 99 -2.90 -9.18 28.18
C LYS A 99 -3.92 -9.59 29.23
N ASN A 100 -5.06 -10.15 28.82
CA ASN A 100 -6.14 -10.57 29.74
C ASN A 100 -6.31 -12.09 29.80
N LYS A 101 -5.22 -12.80 30.08
CA LYS A 101 -5.26 -14.24 30.44
C LYS A 101 -5.70 -14.48 31.89
N ASN A 102 -6.78 -13.87 32.33
CA ASN A 102 -7.47 -14.27 33.56
C ASN A 102 -8.91 -14.66 33.18
N PRO A 103 -9.27 -15.96 33.29
CA PRO A 103 -10.62 -16.39 33.01
C PRO A 103 -11.46 -16.21 34.28
N GLN A 104 -12.12 -15.08 34.41
CA GLN A 104 -13.32 -15.02 35.22
C GLN A 104 -14.51 -14.75 34.31
N GLU A 105 -15.37 -15.77 34.33
CA GLU A 105 -16.64 -15.94 33.68
C GLU A 105 -17.44 -14.66 33.48
N PHE A 106 -17.72 -14.36 32.19
CA PHE A 106 -18.93 -13.64 31.82
C PHE A 106 -19.73 -14.58 30.92
N GLU A 107 -20.78 -15.18 31.49
CA GLU A 107 -21.80 -15.92 30.76
C GLU A 107 -22.40 -14.99 29.69
N VAL A 108 -22.06 -15.24 28.44
CA VAL A 108 -22.77 -14.69 27.28
C VAL A 108 -23.89 -15.67 26.97
N GLN A 109 -25.11 -15.24 27.27
CA GLN A 109 -26.33 -15.91 26.85
C GLN A 109 -26.29 -16.23 25.35
N THR A 110 -26.26 -17.52 25.05
CA THR A 110 -26.42 -18.07 23.71
C THR A 110 -27.82 -17.78 23.21
N PHE A 111 -27.95 -16.86 22.24
CA PHE A 111 -29.14 -16.82 21.37
C PHE A 111 -28.83 -17.58 20.09
N SER A 112 -29.69 -18.54 19.83
CA SER A 112 -29.62 -19.51 18.75
C SER A 112 -29.69 -18.92 17.33
N SER A 113 -28.94 -19.59 16.46
CA SER A 113 -29.22 -19.89 15.05
C SER A 113 -29.66 -18.77 14.09
N ASN A 114 -28.68 -18.26 13.35
CA ASN A 114 -28.85 -17.96 11.92
C ASN A 114 -27.45 -17.95 11.26
N GLU A 115 -27.19 -18.94 10.42
CA GLU A 115 -25.90 -19.08 9.70
C GLU A 115 -25.55 -17.87 8.82
N ASN A 116 -26.54 -17.04 8.45
CA ASN A 116 -26.32 -15.82 7.68
C ASN A 116 -25.83 -14.62 8.51
N ALA A 117 -25.91 -14.67 9.85
CA ALA A 117 -25.40 -13.61 10.72
C ALA A 117 -23.89 -13.72 10.98
N PHE A 118 -23.29 -14.89 10.68
CA PHE A 118 -21.87 -15.14 10.93
C PHE A 118 -20.96 -14.41 9.93
N ASP A 119 -21.41 -14.26 8.68
CA ASP A 119 -20.62 -13.61 7.63
C ASP A 119 -20.67 -12.07 7.74
N GLN A 120 -21.80 -11.50 8.12
CA GLN A 120 -21.92 -10.04 8.31
C GLN A 120 -21.09 -9.54 9.50
N ASN A 121 -20.98 -10.31 10.58
CA ASN A 121 -20.18 -9.93 11.76
C ASN A 121 -18.67 -10.05 11.50
N ARG A 122 -18.26 -10.83 10.50
CA ARG A 122 -16.87 -10.98 10.07
C ARG A 122 -16.43 -9.79 9.22
N LEU A 123 -17.30 -9.27 8.37
CA LEU A 123 -17.03 -8.09 7.53
C LEU A 123 -16.97 -6.78 8.34
N THR A 124 -17.73 -6.65 9.43
CA THR A 124 -17.70 -5.46 10.30
C THR A 124 -16.43 -5.35 11.13
N ARG A 125 -15.65 -6.44 11.28
CA ARG A 125 -14.35 -6.46 11.97
C ARG A 125 -13.16 -6.49 11.03
N SER A 126 -13.39 -6.59 9.74
CA SER A 126 -12.34 -6.72 8.74
C SER A 126 -11.94 -5.35 8.21
N SER A 127 -10.65 -5.13 8.08
CA SER A 127 -10.08 -3.89 7.54
C SER A 127 -10.16 -3.93 6.01
N LEU A 128 -10.83 -2.94 5.39
CA LEU A 128 -10.89 -2.78 3.94
C LEU A 128 -9.94 -1.66 3.49
N VAL A 129 -9.04 -1.98 2.59
CA VAL A 129 -8.16 -1.01 1.93
C VAL A 129 -8.51 -0.94 0.45
N LEU A 130 -8.73 0.28 -0.04
CA LEU A 130 -8.94 0.53 -1.46
C LEU A 130 -7.61 0.89 -2.12
N PHE A 131 -7.38 0.42 -3.35
CA PHE A 131 -6.16 0.74 -4.10
C PHE A 131 -6.45 1.17 -5.52
N GLY A 132 -5.73 2.21 -5.96
CA GLY A 132 -5.87 2.89 -7.23
C GLY A 132 -6.05 4.40 -7.04
N SER A 133 -5.73 5.18 -8.08
CA SER A 133 -5.79 6.64 -8.01
C SER A 133 -7.15 7.14 -8.45
N LEU A 134 -7.81 7.86 -7.56
CA LEU A 134 -9.04 8.60 -7.84
C LEU A 134 -8.85 10.08 -7.46
N PRO A 135 -9.57 11.00 -8.12
CA PRO A 135 -9.69 12.37 -7.62
C PRO A 135 -10.17 12.38 -6.18
N SER A 136 -9.63 13.26 -5.35
CA SER A 136 -9.92 13.30 -3.90
C SER A 136 -11.41 13.45 -3.57
N SER A 137 -12.17 14.21 -4.39
CA SER A 137 -13.61 14.32 -4.25
C SER A 137 -14.33 12.99 -4.45
N VAL A 138 -13.97 12.26 -5.52
CA VAL A 138 -14.55 10.95 -5.84
C VAL A 138 -14.19 9.90 -4.77
N ALA A 139 -12.96 9.88 -4.31
CA ALA A 139 -12.53 8.99 -3.23
C ALA A 139 -13.29 9.26 -1.92
N SER A 140 -13.54 10.54 -1.62
CA SER A 140 -14.32 10.94 -0.44
C SER A 140 -15.80 10.53 -0.54
N GLU A 141 -16.42 10.74 -1.69
CA GLU A 141 -17.79 10.31 -1.95
C GLU A 141 -17.94 8.79 -1.87
N LEU A 142 -17.05 8.05 -2.53
CA LEU A 142 -17.05 6.59 -2.45
C LEU A 142 -16.91 6.10 -1.00
N SER A 143 -16.01 6.71 -0.22
CA SER A 143 -15.84 6.36 1.20
C SER A 143 -17.11 6.65 2.02
N LEU A 144 -17.83 7.74 1.72
CA LEU A 144 -19.09 8.07 2.38
C LEU A 144 -20.19 7.09 2.01
N ASP A 145 -20.30 6.70 0.75
CA ASP A 145 -21.31 5.75 0.29
C ASP A 145 -21.10 4.36 0.86
N LEU A 146 -19.85 3.89 0.90
CA LEU A 146 -19.50 2.64 1.57
C LEU A 146 -19.84 2.70 3.06
N LYS A 147 -19.56 3.81 3.73
CA LYS A 147 -19.91 4.02 5.13
C LYS A 147 -21.42 4.00 5.37
N ARG A 148 -22.23 4.56 4.45
CA ARG A 148 -23.71 4.50 4.51
C ARG A 148 -24.22 3.06 4.43
N GLN A 149 -23.49 2.19 3.74
CA GLN A 149 -23.77 0.75 3.65
C GLN A 149 -23.12 -0.05 4.78
N SER A 150 -22.61 0.60 5.83
CA SER A 150 -21.92 -0.02 6.97
C SER A 150 -20.59 -0.68 6.59
N ILE A 151 -20.00 -0.32 5.45
CA ILE A 151 -18.67 -0.77 5.02
C ILE A 151 -17.65 0.30 5.42
N SER A 152 -16.74 -0.06 6.33
CA SER A 152 -15.69 0.86 6.79
C SER A 152 -14.41 0.69 5.98
N VAL A 153 -13.98 1.75 5.31
CA VAL A 153 -12.67 1.81 4.62
C VAL A 153 -11.62 2.23 5.63
N SER A 154 -10.63 1.39 5.85
CA SER A 154 -9.54 1.62 6.80
C SER A 154 -8.34 2.36 6.21
N GLY A 155 -8.27 2.44 4.89
CA GLY A 155 -7.20 3.16 4.21
C GLY A 155 -7.27 3.10 2.70
N TRP A 156 -6.41 3.92 2.09
CA TRP A 156 -6.26 4.06 0.65
C TRP A 156 -4.80 3.87 0.24
N LEU A 157 -4.59 3.24 -0.91
CA LEU A 157 -3.30 3.17 -1.57
C LEU A 157 -3.45 3.70 -3.01
N PRO A 158 -2.88 4.86 -3.38
CA PRO A 158 -2.02 5.70 -2.55
C PRO A 158 -2.78 6.45 -1.45
N SER A 159 -2.10 6.72 -0.34
CA SER A 159 -2.59 7.62 0.71
C SER A 159 -2.26 9.08 0.38
N GLN A 160 -2.94 10.03 1.02
CA GLN A 160 -2.64 11.46 0.81
C GLN A 160 -1.26 11.86 1.34
N LYS A 161 -0.81 11.20 2.42
CA LYS A 161 0.52 11.40 3.00
C LYS A 161 1.22 10.06 3.15
N TYR A 162 2.54 10.06 3.04
CA TYR A 162 3.34 8.85 3.23
C TYR A 162 3.16 8.23 4.63
N SER A 163 2.99 9.06 5.66
CA SER A 163 2.73 8.61 7.04
C SER A 163 1.36 7.94 7.24
N GLU A 164 0.46 8.08 6.28
CA GLU A 164 -0.90 7.53 6.31
C GLU A 164 -1.05 6.26 5.46
N LEU A 165 0.09 5.65 5.05
CA LEU A 165 0.06 4.38 4.33
C LEU A 165 -0.69 3.32 5.14
N PRO A 166 -1.62 2.58 4.51
CA PRO A 166 -2.47 1.63 5.21
C PRO A 166 -1.67 0.45 5.74
N GLY A 167 -2.06 -0.06 6.91
CA GLY A 167 -1.57 -1.33 7.41
C GLY A 167 -2.10 -2.49 6.55
N LEU A 168 -1.21 -3.42 6.16
CA LEU A 168 -1.54 -4.54 5.27
C LEU A 168 -1.17 -5.87 5.92
N GLY A 169 -1.99 -6.91 5.70
CA GLY A 169 -1.76 -8.25 6.27
C GLY A 169 -2.89 -9.22 5.96
N GLU A 170 -2.83 -10.41 6.53
CA GLU A 170 -3.76 -11.53 6.28
C GLU A 170 -5.23 -11.21 6.57
N ASN A 171 -5.48 -10.32 7.52
CA ASN A 171 -6.84 -9.92 7.93
C ASN A 171 -7.31 -8.63 7.24
N VAL A 172 -6.64 -8.21 6.18
CA VAL A 172 -6.97 -7.03 5.42
C VAL A 172 -7.54 -7.43 4.07
N TYR A 173 -8.76 -6.98 3.81
CA TYR A 173 -9.36 -7.07 2.48
C TYR A 173 -8.90 -5.91 1.63
N VAL A 174 -8.65 -6.17 0.35
CA VAL A 174 -8.23 -5.16 -0.61
C VAL A 174 -9.12 -5.18 -1.83
N CYS A 175 -9.49 -4.00 -2.32
CA CYS A 175 -10.33 -3.84 -3.50
C CYS A 175 -9.73 -2.76 -4.42
N GLY A 176 -9.57 -3.09 -5.71
CA GLY A 176 -9.10 -2.13 -6.71
C GLY A 176 -10.23 -1.21 -7.16
N VAL A 177 -9.93 0.07 -7.35
CA VAL A 177 -10.88 1.08 -7.83
C VAL A 177 -10.62 1.51 -9.27
N ASN A 178 -9.51 1.05 -9.86
CA ASN A 178 -9.13 1.29 -11.26
C ASN A 178 -8.86 -0.03 -11.96
N PRO A 179 -9.08 -0.12 -13.28
CA PRO A 179 -8.66 -1.25 -14.09
C PRO A 179 -7.12 -1.32 -14.19
N PHE A 180 -6.61 -2.48 -14.61
CA PHE A 180 -5.19 -2.70 -14.97
C PHE A 180 -4.17 -2.59 -13.83
N LEU A 181 -4.59 -2.78 -12.57
CA LEU A 181 -3.72 -2.79 -11.38
C LEU A 181 -3.32 -4.22 -10.96
N SER A 182 -3.03 -5.08 -11.91
CA SER A 182 -2.76 -6.50 -11.66
C SER A 182 -1.46 -6.76 -10.90
N ARG A 183 -0.42 -5.96 -11.15
CA ARG A 183 0.86 -6.04 -10.42
C ARG A 183 0.68 -5.66 -8.96
N THR A 184 -0.04 -4.57 -8.69
CA THR A 184 -0.39 -4.12 -7.34
C THR A 184 -1.21 -5.17 -6.61
N ALA A 185 -2.28 -5.68 -7.22
CA ALA A 185 -3.12 -6.74 -6.66
C ALA A 185 -2.30 -7.99 -6.33
N THR A 186 -1.45 -8.44 -7.24
CA THR A 186 -0.56 -9.59 -7.03
C THR A 186 0.43 -9.34 -5.89
N THR A 187 0.98 -8.14 -5.78
CA THR A 187 1.91 -7.78 -4.71
C THR A 187 1.21 -7.75 -3.35
N LEU A 188 0.00 -7.19 -3.27
CA LEU A 188 -0.84 -7.19 -2.07
C LEU A 188 -1.13 -8.62 -1.59
N MET A 189 -1.55 -9.50 -2.50
CA MET A 189 -1.84 -10.90 -2.16
C MET A 189 -0.60 -11.70 -1.79
N ARG A 190 0.46 -11.63 -2.59
CA ARG A 190 1.63 -12.51 -2.42
C ARG A 190 2.62 -12.01 -1.36
N ARG A 191 2.82 -10.70 -1.24
CA ARG A 191 3.83 -10.13 -0.33
C ARG A 191 3.26 -9.70 1.00
N LYS A 192 2.01 -9.22 1.02
CA LYS A 192 1.33 -8.77 2.24
C LYS A 192 0.24 -9.74 2.70
N ARG A 193 -0.05 -10.80 1.92
CA ARG A 193 -1.06 -11.82 2.21
C ARG A 193 -2.48 -11.25 2.39
N CYS A 194 -2.74 -10.10 1.79
CA CYS A 194 -4.07 -9.50 1.80
C CYS A 194 -5.06 -10.35 1.02
N GLN A 195 -6.34 -10.25 1.36
CA GLN A 195 -7.44 -10.94 0.68
C GLN A 195 -8.04 -10.02 -0.38
N LEU A 196 -7.89 -10.37 -1.65
CA LEU A 196 -8.50 -9.61 -2.75
C LEU A 196 -9.98 -9.96 -2.85
N ILE A 197 -10.85 -8.96 -2.67
CA ILE A 197 -12.31 -9.14 -2.80
C ILE A 197 -12.73 -9.09 -4.28
N GLY A 198 -11.87 -8.61 -5.14
CA GLY A 198 -12.13 -8.34 -6.53
C GLY A 198 -11.68 -6.93 -6.88
N ALA A 199 -11.90 -6.54 -8.10
CA ALA A 199 -11.73 -5.19 -8.59
C ALA A 199 -12.99 -4.82 -9.36
N PRO A 200 -14.13 -4.65 -8.67
CA PRO A 200 -15.33 -4.21 -9.34
C PRO A 200 -15.03 -2.83 -9.93
N PHE A 201 -15.22 -2.72 -11.22
CA PHE A 201 -15.15 -1.44 -11.89
C PHE A 201 -16.58 -0.98 -12.11
N PRO A 202 -17.09 -0.07 -11.28
CA PRO A 202 -18.44 0.44 -11.45
C PRO A 202 -18.50 1.25 -12.73
N ILE A 203 -19.14 0.72 -13.76
CA ILE A 203 -19.36 1.41 -15.03
C ILE A 203 -20.83 1.75 -15.14
N GLY A 204 -21.14 3.04 -15.22
CA GLY A 204 -22.49 3.51 -15.43
C GLY A 204 -23.30 3.68 -14.14
N PRO A 205 -24.60 4.07 -14.28
CA PRO A 205 -25.44 4.43 -13.14
C PRO A 205 -25.83 3.25 -12.24
N ASP A 206 -25.66 2.02 -12.72
CA ASP A 206 -25.97 0.78 -11.98
C ASP A 206 -24.70 0.09 -11.43
N GLY A 207 -23.52 0.75 -11.56
CA GLY A 207 -22.21 0.23 -11.14
C GLY A 207 -21.94 0.36 -9.65
#